data_c9bf34c20fcfb45b85a6fb8b46670391
#
_entry.id   c9bf34c20fcfb45b85a6fb8b46670391
#
_cell.length_a   1.000
_cell.length_b   1.000
_cell.length_c   1.000
_cell.angle_alpha   90.00
_cell.angle_beta   90.00
_cell.angle_gamma   90.00
#
_symmetry.space_group_name_H-M   'P 1'
#
loop_
_entity.id
_entity.type
_entity.pdbx_description
1 polymer ?
#
loop_
_entity_poly.entity_id
_entity_poly.type
_entity_poly.pdbx_seq_one_letter_code
_entity_poly.pdbx_strand_id
1 'polypeptide(L)'
;VAIAAVEAGVITPGETVYCPGHRVLGNRRFHCWKRGGHGWMDMHDSLVQSCDVYYYELAERVGIERIAAMARRFGLGQRFDLPLSAVAEGLMPDKDWKRARRGEPWMVGDSLNSSIGQGFVLASPMQLAVMTARLATGEAIHPRLVKSIDGLEQPVITDGPLGLSPTLMAQIRKAMYDVNNHRRGTAYRSRIVADDLKIAGKTGTSQVRSVIVRNEDVPWEQRDHALFVGFAPYHAPRVACAVVVEHGGGGSRAAAPVARDILARALHDDLPPLEIFPAAQRSELEALFSSMPLMREDGTLPGSDRA
;
A
#
# COMPACT_ATOMS: atom_id res chain seq x y z
N VAL A 1 5.49 10.40 -1.45
CA VAL A 1 6.82 11.03 -1.30
C VAL A 1 7.51 11.13 -2.65
N ALA A 2 7.74 10.02 -3.38
CA ALA A 2 8.44 10.06 -4.69
C ALA A 2 7.76 11.02 -5.68
N ILE A 3 6.44 10.93 -5.84
CA ILE A 3 5.65 11.82 -6.71
C ILE A 3 5.83 13.29 -6.29
N ALA A 4 5.74 13.58 -4.97
CA ALA A 4 5.94 14.93 -4.44
C ALA A 4 7.35 15.47 -4.73
N ALA A 5 8.36 14.61 -4.65
CA ALA A 5 9.75 14.97 -4.90
C ALA A 5 10.01 15.31 -6.38
N VAL A 6 9.49 14.49 -7.29
CA VAL A 6 9.65 14.72 -8.74
C VAL A 6 8.81 15.92 -9.18
N GLU A 7 7.58 16.06 -8.72
CA GLU A 7 6.72 17.23 -9.05
C GLU A 7 7.32 18.53 -8.52
N ALA A 8 7.98 18.51 -7.37
CA ALA A 8 8.71 19.65 -6.84
C ALA A 8 10.06 19.94 -7.52
N GLY A 9 10.49 19.09 -8.45
CA GLY A 9 11.75 19.23 -9.16
C GLY A 9 13.00 19.02 -8.29
N VAL A 10 12.85 18.40 -7.10
CA VAL A 10 13.97 18.18 -6.18
C VAL A 10 14.75 16.89 -6.47
N ILE A 11 14.19 16.04 -7.30
CA ILE A 11 14.85 14.83 -7.82
C ILE A 11 14.27 14.46 -9.18
N THR A 12 15.07 13.81 -10.01
CA THR A 12 14.60 13.15 -11.23
C THR A 12 14.42 11.64 -11.00
N PRO A 13 13.54 10.95 -11.74
CA PRO A 13 13.34 9.50 -11.55
C PRO A 13 14.59 8.63 -11.66
N GLY A 14 15.56 9.05 -12.49
CA GLY A 14 16.83 8.33 -12.69
C GLY A 14 17.94 8.71 -11.72
N GLU A 15 17.74 9.73 -10.88
CA GLU A 15 18.74 10.11 -9.88
C GLU A 15 18.84 9.05 -8.79
N THR A 16 20.06 8.69 -8.43
CA THR A 16 20.31 7.61 -7.48
C THR A 16 20.72 8.11 -6.10
N VAL A 17 20.29 7.38 -5.07
CA VAL A 17 20.71 7.55 -3.66
C VAL A 17 21.38 6.28 -3.19
N TYR A 18 22.50 6.40 -2.49
CA TYR A 18 23.19 5.24 -1.91
C TYR A 18 22.57 4.83 -0.56
N CYS A 19 22.17 3.57 -0.45
CA CYS A 19 21.63 2.99 0.78
C CYS A 19 22.65 2.08 1.46
N PRO A 20 23.33 2.54 2.53
CA PRO A 20 24.24 1.70 3.33
C PRO A 20 23.50 0.86 4.40
N GLY A 21 22.15 0.83 4.39
CA GLY A 21 21.32 0.16 5.40
C GLY A 21 20.80 1.08 6.51
N HIS A 22 21.18 2.35 6.53
CA HIS A 22 20.69 3.35 7.47
C HIS A 22 20.99 4.77 7.01
N ARG A 23 20.27 5.75 7.57
CA ARG A 23 20.56 7.19 7.49
C ARG A 23 20.92 7.69 8.88
N VAL A 24 21.95 8.51 9.00
CA VAL A 24 22.33 9.16 10.27
C VAL A 24 21.78 10.58 10.28
N LEU A 25 21.11 10.96 11.36
CA LEU A 25 20.64 12.32 11.64
C LEU A 25 21.05 12.67 13.07
N GLY A 26 22.02 13.56 13.22
CA GLY A 26 22.64 13.84 14.52
C GLY A 26 23.27 12.57 15.11
N ASN A 27 22.86 12.21 16.31
CA ASN A 27 23.31 10.99 17.01
C ASN A 27 22.40 9.78 16.81
N ARG A 28 21.33 9.90 15.99
CA ARG A 28 20.33 8.85 15.77
C ARG A 28 20.52 8.19 14.40
N ARG A 29 20.35 6.84 14.35
CA ARG A 29 20.31 6.06 13.12
C ARG A 29 18.88 5.70 12.76
N PHE A 30 18.46 6.02 11.55
CA PHE A 30 17.22 5.61 10.92
C PHE A 30 17.53 4.44 10.00
N HIS A 31 17.10 3.26 10.37
CA HIS A 31 17.49 2.04 9.68
C HIS A 31 16.61 1.76 8.46
N CYS A 32 17.22 1.19 7.43
CA CYS A 32 16.51 0.48 6.38
C CYS A 32 16.16 -0.94 6.86
N TRP A 33 15.08 -1.50 6.33
CA TRP A 33 14.73 -2.89 6.64
C TRP A 33 15.85 -3.85 6.23
N LYS A 34 16.54 -3.58 5.10
CA LYS A 34 17.72 -4.32 4.66
C LYS A 34 18.97 -3.76 5.33
N ARG A 35 19.40 -4.39 6.41
CA ARG A 35 20.48 -3.92 7.28
C ARG A 35 21.83 -3.77 6.56
N GLY A 36 22.12 -4.67 5.59
CA GLY A 36 23.32 -4.59 4.75
C GLY A 36 23.25 -3.53 3.64
N GLY A 37 22.16 -2.79 3.56
CA GLY A 37 21.94 -1.79 2.52
C GLY A 37 21.49 -2.36 1.18
N HIS A 38 20.97 -1.47 0.33
CA HIS A 38 20.55 -1.79 -1.04
C HIS A 38 21.59 -1.39 -2.10
N GLY A 39 22.59 -0.59 -1.70
CA GLY A 39 23.49 0.06 -2.66
C GLY A 39 22.84 1.26 -3.34
N TRP A 40 23.18 1.52 -4.58
CA TRP A 40 22.60 2.61 -5.37
C TRP A 40 21.18 2.28 -5.81
N MET A 41 20.25 3.18 -5.47
CA MET A 41 18.81 3.05 -5.73
C MET A 41 18.31 4.29 -6.45
N ASP A 42 17.64 4.11 -7.59
CA ASP A 42 16.81 5.13 -8.22
C ASP A 42 15.35 5.04 -7.71
N MET A 43 14.46 5.86 -8.25
CA MET A 43 13.05 5.87 -7.85
C MET A 43 12.36 4.51 -8.09
N HIS A 44 12.61 3.87 -9.25
CA HIS A 44 12.02 2.58 -9.59
C HIS A 44 12.49 1.48 -8.64
N ASP A 45 13.80 1.29 -8.53
CA ASP A 45 14.39 0.23 -7.68
C ASP A 45 14.07 0.43 -6.19
N SER A 46 13.97 1.69 -5.74
CA SER A 46 13.59 2.02 -4.36
C SER A 46 12.16 1.58 -4.02
N LEU A 47 11.23 1.70 -4.98
CA LEU A 47 9.85 1.20 -4.83
C LEU A 47 9.80 -0.33 -4.87
N VAL A 48 10.49 -0.95 -5.85
CA VAL A 48 10.52 -2.40 -6.05
C VAL A 48 11.06 -3.13 -4.82
N GLN A 49 12.16 -2.63 -4.25
CA GLN A 49 12.85 -3.23 -3.12
C GLN A 49 12.49 -2.59 -1.76
N SER A 50 11.60 -1.58 -1.75
CA SER A 50 11.16 -0.89 -0.54
C SER A 50 12.32 -0.28 0.26
N CYS A 51 13.16 0.54 -0.38
CA CYS A 51 14.35 1.13 0.25
C CYS A 51 13.99 2.34 1.11
N ASP A 52 14.04 2.22 2.45
CA ASP A 52 13.69 3.31 3.36
C ASP A 52 14.66 4.50 3.24
N VAL A 53 15.96 4.24 3.07
CA VAL A 53 16.99 5.29 3.00
C VAL A 53 16.76 6.23 1.81
N TYR A 54 16.30 5.70 0.66
CA TYR A 54 15.93 6.54 -0.49
C TYR A 54 14.85 7.55 -0.08
N TYR A 55 13.82 7.11 0.66
CA TYR A 55 12.73 7.97 1.09
C TYR A 55 13.11 8.91 2.23
N TYR A 56 14.05 8.54 3.10
CA TYR A 56 14.62 9.45 4.08
C TYR A 56 15.31 10.64 3.41
N GLU A 57 16.14 10.37 2.40
CA GLU A 57 16.81 11.41 1.62
C GLU A 57 15.81 12.32 0.91
N LEU A 58 14.77 11.74 0.28
CA LEU A 58 13.73 12.53 -0.37
C LEU A 58 12.97 13.41 0.61
N ALA A 59 12.66 12.90 1.81
CA ALA A 59 11.91 13.66 2.81
C ALA A 59 12.68 14.91 3.31
N GLU A 60 13.99 14.81 3.44
CA GLU A 60 14.83 15.97 3.78
C GLU A 60 14.80 17.03 2.69
N ARG A 61 14.85 16.61 1.42
CA ARG A 61 14.85 17.53 0.25
C ARG A 61 13.47 18.16 -0.02
N VAL A 62 12.39 17.37 0.11
CA VAL A 62 11.03 17.81 -0.25
C VAL A 62 10.36 18.60 0.87
N GLY A 63 10.57 18.16 2.10
CA GLY A 63 9.87 18.67 3.29
C GLY A 63 8.45 18.14 3.46
N ILE A 64 8.00 18.15 4.72
CA ILE A 64 6.73 17.52 5.11
C ILE A 64 5.50 18.18 4.46
N GLU A 65 5.52 19.48 4.25
CA GLU A 65 4.38 20.22 3.69
C GLU A 65 3.99 19.71 2.28
N ARG A 66 4.99 19.52 1.40
CA ARG A 66 4.74 18.99 0.05
C ARG A 66 4.36 17.51 0.10
N ILE A 67 4.95 16.74 1.02
CA ILE A 67 4.58 15.34 1.24
C ILE A 67 3.13 15.25 1.70
N ALA A 68 2.73 16.06 2.68
CA ALA A 68 1.36 16.06 3.22
C ALA A 68 0.34 16.54 2.17
N ALA A 69 0.65 17.59 1.42
CA ALA A 69 -0.21 18.06 0.34
C ALA A 69 -0.43 16.98 -0.72
N MET A 70 0.64 16.30 -1.15
CA MET A 70 0.55 15.19 -2.10
C MET A 70 -0.24 14.00 -1.53
N ALA A 71 -0.03 13.63 -0.27
CA ALA A 71 -0.75 12.56 0.38
C ALA A 71 -2.27 12.82 0.43
N ARG A 72 -2.67 14.07 0.71
CA ARG A 72 -4.08 14.49 0.68
C ARG A 72 -4.68 14.41 -0.74
N ARG A 73 -3.93 14.73 -1.81
CA ARG A 73 -4.39 14.50 -3.21
C ARG A 73 -4.71 13.04 -3.48
N PHE A 74 -4.04 12.12 -2.81
CA PHE A 74 -4.31 10.68 -2.87
C PHE A 74 -5.34 10.19 -1.84
N GLY A 75 -5.95 11.09 -1.05
CA GLY A 75 -7.05 10.77 -0.11
C GLY A 75 -6.61 10.39 1.31
N LEU A 76 -5.32 10.55 1.65
CA LEU A 76 -4.85 10.32 3.02
C LEU A 76 -5.14 11.52 3.93
N GLY A 77 -5.48 11.28 5.19
CA GLY A 77 -5.80 12.33 6.17
C GLY A 77 -7.09 13.08 5.83
N GLN A 78 -8.05 12.43 5.18
CA GLN A 78 -9.36 12.97 4.80
C GLN A 78 -10.47 12.00 5.19
N ARG A 79 -11.57 12.53 5.71
CA ARG A 79 -12.79 11.75 5.93
C ARG A 79 -13.57 11.68 4.62
N PHE A 80 -13.86 10.46 4.16
CA PHE A 80 -14.76 10.27 3.01
C PHE A 80 -16.21 10.40 3.44
N ASP A 81 -17.02 11.04 2.59
CA ASP A 81 -18.46 11.13 2.78
C ASP A 81 -19.11 9.80 2.38
N LEU A 82 -19.31 8.95 3.38
CA LEU A 82 -19.95 7.65 3.26
C LEU A 82 -21.07 7.55 4.30
N PRO A 83 -22.21 6.93 3.97
CA PRO A 83 -23.32 6.74 4.90
C PRO A 83 -22.99 5.65 5.95
N LEU A 84 -21.89 5.82 6.65
CA LEU A 84 -21.39 4.95 7.73
C LEU A 84 -21.17 5.78 8.99
N SER A 85 -21.53 5.24 10.14
CA SER A 85 -21.40 5.91 11.44
C SER A 85 -19.94 6.18 11.83
N ALA A 86 -19.01 5.32 11.42
CA ALA A 86 -17.61 5.37 11.80
C ALA A 86 -16.69 5.34 10.57
N VAL A 87 -16.48 6.51 9.97
CA VAL A 87 -15.45 6.69 8.91
C VAL A 87 -14.25 7.39 9.53
N ALA A 88 -13.13 6.68 9.62
CA ALA A 88 -11.90 7.24 10.18
C ALA A 88 -11.29 8.26 9.22
N GLU A 89 -10.96 9.45 9.74
CA GLU A 89 -10.29 10.51 9.00
C GLU A 89 -8.81 10.21 8.77
N GLY A 90 -8.20 9.33 9.59
CA GLY A 90 -6.76 9.14 9.59
C GLY A 90 -6.01 10.41 10.00
N LEU A 91 -4.74 10.46 9.69
CA LEU A 91 -3.90 11.63 9.95
C LEU A 91 -2.75 11.69 8.94
N MET A 92 -2.69 12.75 8.17
CA MET A 92 -1.48 13.14 7.44
C MET A 92 -0.88 14.37 8.12
N PRO A 93 0.14 14.19 8.96
CA PRO A 93 0.69 15.27 9.80
C PRO A 93 1.47 16.28 8.97
N ASP A 94 1.48 17.53 9.46
CA ASP A 94 2.31 18.63 8.98
C ASP A 94 2.81 19.48 10.18
N LYS A 95 3.54 20.56 9.89
CA LYS A 95 4.11 21.42 10.94
C LYS A 95 3.05 22.08 11.81
N ASP A 96 1.97 22.56 11.18
CA ASP A 96 0.88 23.23 11.89
C ASP A 96 0.11 22.27 12.78
N TRP A 97 -0.17 21.06 12.30
CA TRP A 97 -0.77 20.02 13.10
C TRP A 97 0.09 19.69 14.35
N LYS A 98 1.42 19.50 14.19
CA LYS A 98 2.27 19.16 15.33
C LYS A 98 2.32 20.28 16.33
N ARG A 99 2.44 21.54 15.88
CA ARG A 99 2.41 22.71 16.74
C ARG A 99 1.09 22.82 17.52
N ALA A 100 -0.04 22.65 16.83
CA ALA A 100 -1.36 22.77 17.43
C ALA A 100 -1.71 21.64 18.40
N ARG A 101 -1.29 20.39 18.08
CA ARG A 101 -1.68 19.21 18.86
C ARG A 101 -0.68 18.78 19.92
N ARG A 102 0.62 19.11 19.73
CA ARG A 102 1.72 18.70 20.62
C ARG A 102 2.42 19.88 21.31
N GLY A 103 2.21 21.11 20.82
CA GLY A 103 2.95 22.28 21.31
C GLY A 103 4.43 22.26 20.93
N GLU A 104 4.85 21.41 19.99
CA GLU A 104 6.24 21.17 19.63
C GLU A 104 6.52 21.56 18.18
N PRO A 105 7.76 22.01 17.88
CA PRO A 105 8.16 22.23 16.50
C PRO A 105 8.31 20.91 15.75
N TRP A 106 8.15 20.98 14.41
CA TRP A 106 8.45 19.86 13.53
C TRP A 106 9.95 19.62 13.43
N MET A 107 10.36 18.38 13.61
CA MET A 107 11.77 17.99 13.51
C MET A 107 12.01 17.23 12.20
N VAL A 108 13.26 17.27 11.70
CA VAL A 108 13.64 16.51 10.49
C VAL A 108 13.36 15.01 10.64
N GLY A 109 13.60 14.46 11.85
CA GLY A 109 13.30 13.05 12.15
C GLY A 109 11.80 12.68 12.01
N ASP A 110 10.89 13.64 12.22
CA ASP A 110 9.46 13.43 11.97
C ASP A 110 9.18 13.25 10.46
N SER A 111 9.88 14.04 9.62
CA SER A 111 9.81 13.88 8.16
C SER A 111 10.32 12.52 7.69
N LEU A 112 11.45 12.06 8.25
CA LEU A 112 12.01 10.74 7.95
C LEU A 112 11.01 9.63 8.27
N ASN A 113 10.45 9.62 9.48
CA ASN A 113 9.45 8.63 9.86
C ASN A 113 8.19 8.71 8.97
N SER A 114 7.67 9.92 8.74
CA SER A 114 6.45 10.12 7.92
C SER A 114 6.66 9.69 6.48
N SER A 115 7.88 9.80 5.94
CA SER A 115 8.20 9.44 4.55
C SER A 115 8.05 7.95 4.22
N ILE A 116 8.11 7.10 5.24
CA ILE A 116 7.91 5.65 5.13
C ILE A 116 6.58 5.20 5.77
N GLY A 117 5.67 6.14 6.06
CA GLY A 117 4.36 5.85 6.64
C GLY A 117 4.38 5.50 8.12
N GLN A 118 5.42 5.92 8.84
CA GLN A 118 5.57 5.71 10.28
C GLN A 118 5.35 7.01 11.07
N GLY A 119 5.59 6.95 12.38
CA GLY A 119 5.47 8.12 13.25
C GLY A 119 4.02 8.53 13.47
N PHE A 120 3.67 9.75 13.07
CA PHE A 120 2.33 10.31 13.28
C PHE A 120 1.33 9.98 12.15
N VAL A 121 1.76 9.35 11.07
CA VAL A 121 0.88 9.02 9.94
C VAL A 121 -0.11 7.93 10.36
N LEU A 122 -1.41 8.21 10.17
CA LEU A 122 -2.49 7.24 10.37
C LEU A 122 -3.34 7.17 9.12
N ALA A 123 -3.58 5.97 8.63
CA ALA A 123 -4.44 5.73 7.47
C ALA A 123 -5.39 4.56 7.73
N SER A 124 -6.64 4.70 7.32
CA SER A 124 -7.58 3.59 7.32
C SER A 124 -7.36 2.70 6.09
N PRO A 125 -7.76 1.41 6.14
CA PRO A 125 -7.75 0.54 4.96
C PRO A 125 -8.50 1.14 3.77
N MET A 126 -9.61 1.85 4.02
CA MET A 126 -10.38 2.56 2.99
C MET A 126 -9.54 3.64 2.31
N GLN A 127 -8.81 4.46 3.07
CA GLN A 127 -7.93 5.48 2.50
C GLN A 127 -6.81 4.88 1.67
N LEU A 128 -6.24 3.76 2.10
CA LEU A 128 -5.22 3.04 1.34
C LEU A 128 -5.78 2.44 0.05
N ALA A 129 -7.00 1.92 0.06
CA ALA A 129 -7.68 1.43 -1.14
C ALA A 129 -7.99 2.55 -2.13
N VAL A 130 -8.50 3.71 -1.65
CA VAL A 130 -8.74 4.90 -2.47
C VAL A 130 -7.44 5.44 -3.05
N MET A 131 -6.38 5.56 -2.26
CA MET A 131 -5.05 5.94 -2.74
C MET A 131 -4.60 5.03 -3.89
N THR A 132 -4.81 3.73 -3.72
CA THR A 132 -4.43 2.73 -4.73
C THR A 132 -5.25 2.86 -6.01
N ALA A 133 -6.56 3.08 -5.90
CA ALA A 133 -7.44 3.34 -7.03
C ALA A 133 -7.03 4.63 -7.79
N ARG A 134 -6.70 5.70 -7.06
CA ARG A 134 -6.19 6.96 -7.62
C ARG A 134 -4.83 6.78 -8.32
N LEU A 135 -3.94 5.94 -7.78
CA LEU A 135 -2.67 5.58 -8.42
C LEU A 135 -2.91 4.77 -9.72
N ALA A 136 -3.86 3.85 -9.70
CA ALA A 136 -4.19 3.00 -10.85
C ALA A 136 -4.78 3.80 -12.01
N THR A 137 -5.70 4.73 -11.72
CA THR A 137 -6.47 5.47 -12.73
C THR A 137 -5.88 6.83 -13.09
N GLY A 138 -5.23 7.51 -12.14
CA GLY A 138 -4.85 8.93 -12.26
C GLY A 138 -5.99 9.91 -11.97
N GLU A 139 -7.15 9.41 -11.50
CA GLU A 139 -8.36 10.17 -11.22
C GLU A 139 -8.57 10.34 -9.71
N ALA A 140 -9.17 11.46 -9.31
CA ALA A 140 -9.55 11.76 -7.92
C ALA A 140 -10.85 11.03 -7.53
N ILE A 141 -10.85 9.70 -7.62
CA ILE A 141 -12.00 8.83 -7.34
C ILE A 141 -12.39 8.92 -5.86
N HIS A 142 -13.70 8.94 -5.60
CA HIS A 142 -14.29 8.83 -4.27
C HIS A 142 -14.93 7.46 -4.05
N PRO A 143 -14.88 6.89 -2.85
CA PRO A 143 -15.55 5.65 -2.53
C PRO A 143 -17.07 5.85 -2.47
N ARG A 144 -17.83 4.83 -2.86
CA ARG A 144 -19.29 4.75 -2.73
C ARG A 144 -19.69 3.39 -2.17
N LEU A 145 -20.80 3.30 -1.46
CA LEU A 145 -21.37 2.03 -0.98
C LEU A 145 -22.45 1.50 -1.92
N VAL A 146 -23.26 2.41 -2.48
CA VAL A 146 -24.36 2.04 -3.36
C VAL A 146 -23.83 1.89 -4.78
N LYS A 147 -23.88 0.64 -5.29
CA LYS A 147 -23.50 0.34 -6.68
C LYS A 147 -24.65 0.62 -7.63
N SER A 148 -25.87 0.19 -7.27
CA SER A 148 -27.06 0.36 -8.09
C SER A 148 -28.29 0.60 -7.22
N ILE A 149 -29.31 1.27 -7.78
CA ILE A 149 -30.63 1.48 -7.17
C ILE A 149 -31.64 0.98 -8.21
N ASP A 150 -32.50 0.05 -7.81
CA ASP A 150 -33.53 -0.58 -8.68
C ASP A 150 -32.95 -1.08 -10.02
N GLY A 151 -31.73 -1.67 -9.97
CA GLY A 151 -31.02 -2.16 -11.14
C GLY A 151 -30.28 -1.11 -11.97
N LEU A 152 -30.46 0.18 -11.67
CA LEU A 152 -29.75 1.28 -12.34
C LEU A 152 -28.40 1.52 -11.66
N GLU A 153 -27.32 1.32 -12.40
CA GLU A 153 -25.97 1.55 -11.89
C GLU A 153 -25.74 3.04 -11.60
N GLN A 154 -25.23 3.33 -10.40
CA GLN A 154 -24.88 4.70 -10.01
C GLN A 154 -23.54 5.10 -10.66
N PRO A 155 -23.36 6.37 -11.03
CA PRO A 155 -22.11 6.84 -11.64
C PRO A 155 -20.93 6.73 -10.66
N VAL A 156 -19.71 6.58 -11.20
CA VAL A 156 -18.47 6.73 -10.42
C VAL A 156 -18.35 8.19 -9.98
N ILE A 157 -18.06 8.40 -8.69
CA ILE A 157 -17.85 9.72 -8.13
C ILE A 157 -16.36 10.08 -8.28
N THR A 158 -16.05 11.14 -8.99
CA THR A 158 -14.67 11.65 -9.20
C THR A 158 -14.67 13.17 -9.32
N ASP A 159 -13.60 13.80 -8.79
CA ASP A 159 -13.32 15.23 -9.01
C ASP A 159 -12.47 15.46 -10.28
N GLY A 160 -12.33 14.43 -11.12
CA GLY A 160 -11.55 14.49 -12.36
C GLY A 160 -10.07 14.07 -12.16
N PRO A 161 -9.23 14.39 -13.15
CA PRO A 161 -7.83 14.00 -13.14
C PRO A 161 -7.05 14.60 -11.96
N LEU A 162 -6.12 13.83 -11.39
CA LEU A 162 -5.23 14.30 -10.32
C LEU A 162 -4.27 15.42 -10.78
N GLY A 163 -4.18 15.72 -12.08
CA GLY A 163 -3.29 16.75 -12.61
C GLY A 163 -1.80 16.41 -12.46
N LEU A 164 -1.46 15.13 -12.45
CA LEU A 164 -0.09 14.63 -12.37
C LEU A 164 0.44 14.25 -13.76
N SER A 165 1.76 14.33 -13.95
CA SER A 165 2.40 13.90 -15.20
C SER A 165 2.05 12.45 -15.54
N PRO A 166 1.46 12.17 -16.74
CA PRO A 166 1.16 10.80 -17.14
C PRO A 166 2.40 9.90 -17.19
N THR A 167 3.54 10.46 -17.59
CA THR A 167 4.83 9.74 -17.60
C THR A 167 5.27 9.33 -16.20
N LEU A 168 5.19 10.26 -15.23
CA LEU A 168 5.54 9.96 -13.84
C LEU A 168 4.60 8.89 -13.26
N MET A 169 3.30 9.02 -13.50
CA MET A 169 2.31 8.04 -13.04
C MET A 169 2.54 6.66 -13.66
N ALA A 170 2.93 6.59 -14.94
CA ALA A 170 3.29 5.33 -15.60
C ALA A 170 4.54 4.69 -14.96
N GLN A 171 5.56 5.49 -14.63
CA GLN A 171 6.77 5.01 -13.94
C GLN A 171 6.45 4.45 -12.54
N ILE A 172 5.60 5.14 -11.76
CA ILE A 172 5.16 4.66 -10.44
C ILE A 172 4.38 3.34 -10.58
N ARG A 173 3.41 3.27 -11.50
CA ARG A 173 2.65 2.03 -11.75
C ARG A 173 3.55 0.89 -12.21
N LYS A 174 4.56 1.17 -13.06
CA LYS A 174 5.54 0.17 -13.49
C LYS A 174 6.37 -0.36 -12.31
N ALA A 175 6.81 0.51 -11.42
CA ALA A 175 7.51 0.09 -10.21
C ALA A 175 6.60 -0.77 -9.30
N MET A 176 5.33 -0.39 -9.13
CA MET A 176 4.33 -1.21 -8.40
C MET A 176 4.10 -2.56 -9.08
N TYR A 177 4.07 -2.61 -10.41
CA TYR A 177 4.03 -3.87 -11.16
C TYR A 177 5.25 -4.75 -10.84
N ASP A 178 6.46 -4.18 -10.83
CA ASP A 178 7.68 -4.92 -10.58
C ASP A 178 7.85 -5.36 -9.11
N VAL A 179 7.16 -4.73 -8.16
CA VAL A 179 7.05 -5.24 -6.77
C VAL A 179 6.50 -6.68 -6.76
N ASN A 180 5.52 -6.98 -7.61
CA ASN A 180 4.92 -8.32 -7.71
C ASN A 180 5.57 -9.20 -8.76
N ASN A 181 6.09 -8.65 -9.88
CA ASN A 181 6.43 -9.44 -11.05
C ASN A 181 7.94 -9.56 -11.32
N HIS A 182 8.78 -8.71 -10.72
CA HIS A 182 10.23 -8.81 -10.80
C HIS A 182 10.80 -9.65 -9.65
N ARG A 183 11.84 -10.47 -9.90
CA ARG A 183 12.44 -11.38 -8.89
C ARG A 183 12.96 -10.67 -7.64
N ARG A 184 13.39 -9.41 -7.74
CA ARG A 184 13.82 -8.58 -6.60
C ARG A 184 12.65 -7.89 -5.88
N GLY A 185 11.45 -7.98 -6.41
CA GLY A 185 10.26 -7.35 -5.84
C GLY A 185 9.83 -7.99 -4.52
N THR A 186 9.44 -7.14 -3.58
CA THR A 186 9.11 -7.57 -2.21
C THR A 186 7.87 -8.47 -2.14
N ALA A 187 7.00 -8.47 -3.15
CA ALA A 187 5.81 -9.33 -3.24
C ALA A 187 5.89 -10.37 -4.39
N TYR A 188 7.07 -10.66 -4.93
CA TYR A 188 7.22 -11.60 -6.05
C TYR A 188 6.60 -12.97 -5.81
N ARG A 189 6.61 -13.46 -4.57
CA ARG A 189 5.99 -14.74 -4.22
C ARG A 189 4.46 -14.73 -4.35
N SER A 190 3.85 -13.57 -4.19
CA SER A 190 2.40 -13.36 -4.29
C SER A 190 1.97 -12.84 -5.66
N ARG A 191 2.70 -13.20 -6.73
CA ARG A 191 2.32 -12.80 -8.09
C ARG A 191 1.23 -13.67 -8.67
N ILE A 192 0.49 -13.13 -9.63
CA ILE A 192 -0.32 -13.87 -10.59
C ILE A 192 0.53 -14.08 -11.85
N VAL A 193 0.53 -15.31 -12.41
CA VAL A 193 1.35 -15.64 -13.58
C VAL A 193 0.64 -15.37 -14.91
N ALA A 194 -0.69 -15.36 -14.95
CA ALA A 194 -1.48 -14.98 -16.10
C ALA A 194 -1.20 -13.52 -16.48
N ASP A 195 -0.91 -13.27 -17.76
CA ASP A 195 -0.45 -11.94 -18.22
C ASP A 195 -1.54 -10.89 -18.20
N ASP A 196 -2.77 -11.29 -18.46
CA ASP A 196 -3.97 -10.45 -18.45
C ASP A 196 -4.45 -10.06 -17.04
N LEU A 197 -3.96 -10.75 -15.98
CA LEU A 197 -4.38 -10.56 -14.59
C LEU A 197 -3.24 -10.07 -13.66
N LYS A 198 -2.12 -9.60 -14.21
CA LYS A 198 -0.97 -9.15 -13.41
C LYS A 198 -1.37 -8.12 -12.37
N ILE A 199 -0.85 -8.31 -11.17
CA ILE A 199 -1.01 -7.38 -10.04
C ILE A 199 0.09 -6.34 -10.06
N ALA A 200 -0.25 -5.11 -9.73
CA ALA A 200 0.68 -4.06 -9.32
C ALA A 200 0.36 -3.67 -7.87
N GLY A 201 1.38 -3.63 -7.01
CA GLY A 201 1.14 -3.37 -5.59
C GLY A 201 2.35 -2.87 -4.81
N LYS A 202 2.19 -2.76 -3.50
CA LYS A 202 3.25 -2.35 -2.58
C LYS A 202 3.04 -3.01 -1.22
N THR A 203 4.09 -3.63 -0.72
CA THR A 203 4.15 -4.15 0.66
C THR A 203 4.39 -3.04 1.66
N GLY A 204 3.84 -3.15 2.85
CA GLY A 204 4.07 -2.28 3.98
C GLY A 204 4.19 -3.07 5.27
N THR A 205 4.78 -2.42 6.27
CA THR A 205 4.85 -2.91 7.65
C THR A 205 4.66 -1.71 8.57
N SER A 206 3.66 -1.77 9.45
CA SER A 206 3.44 -0.74 10.47
C SER A 206 4.00 -1.22 11.80
N GLN A 207 4.98 -0.49 12.31
CA GLN A 207 5.64 -0.84 13.57
C GLN A 207 4.73 -0.53 14.76
N VAL A 208 4.57 -1.53 15.63
CA VAL A 208 3.82 -1.39 16.90
C VAL A 208 4.73 -0.87 18.02
N ARG A 209 6.04 -1.10 17.90
CA ARG A 209 7.02 -0.76 18.92
C ARG A 209 8.08 0.21 18.39
N SER A 210 8.63 1.02 19.31
CA SER A 210 9.74 1.92 19.01
C SER A 210 11.10 1.22 18.88
N VAL A 211 11.22 -0.02 19.40
CA VAL A 211 12.44 -0.83 19.34
C VAL A 211 12.27 -1.91 18.27
N ILE A 212 13.26 -2.03 17.40
CA ILE A 212 13.25 -3.04 16.33
C ILE A 212 13.70 -4.37 16.91
N VAL A 213 12.76 -5.31 17.01
CA VAL A 213 12.95 -6.70 17.42
C VAL A 213 12.30 -7.59 16.34
N ARG A 214 12.78 -8.81 16.18
CA ARG A 214 12.13 -9.76 15.26
C ARG A 214 10.73 -10.08 15.74
N ASN A 215 9.78 -10.17 14.82
CA ASN A 215 8.39 -10.48 15.17
C ASN A 215 8.23 -11.88 15.79
N GLU A 216 9.13 -12.80 15.48
CA GLU A 216 9.15 -14.16 16.04
C GLU A 216 9.56 -14.19 17.52
N ASP A 217 10.35 -13.18 17.97
CA ASP A 217 10.92 -13.13 19.33
C ASP A 217 9.99 -12.41 20.33
N VAL A 218 8.78 -12.05 19.92
CA VAL A 218 7.83 -11.28 20.74
C VAL A 218 6.43 -11.88 20.73
N PRO A 219 5.64 -11.65 21.81
CA PRO A 219 4.22 -12.03 21.84
C PRO A 219 3.45 -11.46 20.65
N TRP A 220 2.36 -12.12 20.27
CA TRP A 220 1.56 -11.78 19.09
C TRP A 220 1.13 -10.30 19.10
N GLU A 221 0.65 -9.78 20.21
CA GLU A 221 0.13 -8.41 20.38
C GLU A 221 1.22 -7.34 20.18
N GLN A 222 2.47 -7.72 20.22
CA GLN A 222 3.62 -6.83 20.03
C GLN A 222 4.24 -6.92 18.64
N ARG A 223 3.74 -7.81 17.78
CA ARG A 223 4.22 -7.93 16.39
C ARG A 223 3.76 -6.74 15.57
N ASP A 224 4.52 -6.41 14.55
CA ASP A 224 4.16 -5.36 13.60
C ASP A 224 2.93 -5.75 12.78
N HIS A 225 2.17 -4.78 12.30
CA HIS A 225 1.07 -5.03 11.37
C HIS A 225 1.61 -5.19 9.96
N ALA A 226 1.09 -6.20 9.25
CA ALA A 226 1.43 -6.45 7.86
C ALA A 226 0.45 -5.74 6.93
N LEU A 227 0.96 -5.03 5.92
CA LEU A 227 0.14 -4.29 4.96
C LEU A 227 0.51 -4.66 3.53
N PHE A 228 -0.50 -4.61 2.68
CA PHE A 228 -0.34 -4.62 1.24
C PHE A 228 -1.42 -3.78 0.58
N VAL A 229 -1.04 -3.03 -0.44
CA VAL A 229 -1.97 -2.35 -1.34
C VAL A 229 -1.70 -2.79 -2.75
N GLY A 230 -2.74 -2.94 -3.57
CA GLY A 230 -2.56 -3.34 -4.95
C GLY A 230 -3.81 -3.18 -5.79
N PHE A 231 -3.62 -3.24 -7.09
CA PHE A 231 -4.69 -3.25 -8.07
C PHE A 231 -4.40 -4.27 -9.17
N ALA A 232 -5.46 -4.72 -9.82
CA ALA A 232 -5.41 -5.64 -10.95
C ALA A 232 -6.63 -5.44 -11.86
N PRO A 233 -6.52 -5.83 -13.16
CA PRO A 233 -5.29 -6.10 -13.89
C PRO A 233 -4.41 -4.85 -14.06
N TYR A 234 -3.10 -5.03 -14.21
CA TYR A 234 -2.17 -3.90 -14.36
C TYR A 234 -2.47 -3.04 -15.60
N HIS A 235 -2.74 -3.67 -16.75
CA HIS A 235 -2.96 -2.96 -18.01
C HIS A 235 -4.36 -2.33 -18.14
N ALA A 236 -5.34 -2.86 -17.43
CA ALA A 236 -6.72 -2.38 -17.43
C ALA A 236 -7.30 -2.48 -16.01
N PRO A 237 -6.93 -1.59 -15.09
CA PRO A 237 -7.31 -1.67 -13.67
C PRO A 237 -8.84 -1.73 -13.49
N ARG A 238 -9.31 -2.77 -12.80
CA ARG A 238 -10.72 -2.97 -12.47
C ARG A 238 -10.97 -2.99 -10.97
N VAL A 239 -10.01 -3.52 -10.21
CA VAL A 239 -10.13 -3.70 -8.76
C VAL A 239 -8.88 -3.17 -8.08
N ALA A 240 -9.07 -2.42 -6.99
CA ALA A 240 -8.02 -2.02 -6.07
C ALA A 240 -8.36 -2.51 -4.67
N CYS A 241 -7.36 -2.95 -3.93
CA CYS A 241 -7.53 -3.39 -2.55
C CYS A 241 -6.45 -2.88 -1.62
N ALA A 242 -6.77 -2.84 -0.33
CA ALA A 242 -5.83 -2.67 0.76
C ALA A 242 -6.09 -3.77 1.79
N VAL A 243 -5.04 -4.45 2.21
CA VAL A 243 -5.09 -5.51 3.22
C VAL A 243 -4.20 -5.11 4.39
N VAL A 244 -4.78 -5.14 5.58
CA VAL A 244 -4.08 -4.99 6.85
C VAL A 244 -4.30 -6.26 7.65
N VAL A 245 -3.20 -6.92 8.04
CA VAL A 245 -3.23 -8.07 8.96
C VAL A 245 -2.61 -7.59 10.27
N GLU A 246 -3.46 -7.40 11.28
CA GLU A 246 -3.00 -6.98 12.60
C GLU A 246 -2.04 -8.01 13.18
N HIS A 247 -0.89 -7.52 13.68
CA HIS A 247 0.18 -8.33 14.25
C HIS A 247 0.69 -9.45 13.33
N GLY A 248 0.46 -9.32 12.01
CA GLY A 248 0.85 -10.30 10.99
C GLY A 248 2.34 -10.29 10.63
N GLY A 249 3.12 -9.36 11.20
CA GLY A 249 4.55 -9.23 10.96
C GLY A 249 4.87 -8.51 9.64
N GLY A 250 5.29 -9.22 8.61
CA GLY A 250 5.72 -8.62 7.35
C GLY A 250 4.67 -8.64 6.24
N GLY A 251 4.48 -7.52 5.54
CA GLY A 251 3.49 -7.39 4.48
C GLY A 251 3.65 -8.40 3.34
N SER A 252 4.88 -8.75 2.98
CA SER A 252 5.17 -9.75 1.95
C SER A 252 4.74 -11.18 2.32
N ARG A 253 4.70 -11.51 3.62
CA ARG A 253 4.37 -12.86 4.12
C ARG A 253 2.91 -13.03 4.46
N ALA A 254 2.27 -12.02 5.06
CA ALA A 254 0.91 -12.11 5.57
C ALA A 254 -0.11 -11.37 4.69
N ALA A 255 0.15 -10.13 4.30
CA ALA A 255 -0.85 -9.33 3.61
C ALA A 255 -0.87 -9.52 2.08
N ALA A 256 0.30 -9.68 1.44
CA ALA A 256 0.37 -9.81 -0.02
C ALA A 256 -0.29 -11.09 -0.57
N PRO A 257 -0.18 -12.29 0.06
CA PRO A 257 -0.94 -13.46 -0.39
C PRO A 257 -2.45 -13.25 -0.30
N VAL A 258 -2.95 -12.72 0.81
CA VAL A 258 -4.37 -12.42 1.01
C VAL A 258 -4.88 -11.43 -0.05
N ALA A 259 -4.12 -10.35 -0.29
CA ALA A 259 -4.49 -9.36 -1.31
C ALA A 259 -4.51 -9.97 -2.72
N ARG A 260 -3.55 -10.85 -3.06
CA ARG A 260 -3.56 -11.59 -4.34
C ARG A 260 -4.85 -12.39 -4.49
N ASP A 261 -5.25 -13.13 -3.46
CA ASP A 261 -6.41 -14.02 -3.53
C ASP A 261 -7.71 -13.22 -3.59
N ILE A 262 -7.81 -12.10 -2.87
CA ILE A 262 -8.92 -11.15 -2.98
C ILE A 262 -9.02 -10.57 -4.40
N LEU A 263 -7.91 -10.10 -4.98
CA LEU A 263 -7.88 -9.55 -6.32
C LEU A 263 -8.23 -10.62 -7.38
N ALA A 264 -7.67 -11.82 -7.24
CA ALA A 264 -7.98 -12.94 -8.12
C ALA A 264 -9.47 -13.29 -8.06
N ARG A 265 -10.04 -13.41 -6.85
CA ARG A 265 -11.48 -13.74 -6.67
C ARG A 265 -12.40 -12.63 -7.19
N ALA A 266 -12.04 -11.36 -6.99
CA ALA A 266 -12.84 -10.22 -7.46
C ALA A 266 -12.83 -10.06 -9.00
N LEU A 267 -11.91 -10.68 -9.70
CA LEU A 267 -11.81 -10.67 -11.16
C LEU A 267 -12.45 -11.89 -11.82
N HIS A 268 -12.93 -12.86 -11.04
CA HIS A 268 -13.61 -14.07 -11.49
C HIS A 268 -14.97 -14.20 -10.83
N ASP A 269 -15.95 -14.68 -11.56
CA ASP A 269 -17.29 -14.93 -11.02
C ASP A 269 -17.28 -16.10 -10.03
N ASP A 270 -16.43 -17.11 -10.30
CA ASP A 270 -16.19 -18.29 -9.47
C ASP A 270 -14.78 -18.28 -8.84
N LEU A 271 -14.39 -19.40 -8.22
CA LEU A 271 -13.02 -19.58 -7.75
C LEU A 271 -12.04 -19.41 -8.91
N PRO A 272 -10.97 -18.65 -8.71
CA PRO A 272 -9.99 -18.41 -9.76
C PRO A 272 -9.30 -19.73 -10.16
N PRO A 273 -9.04 -19.95 -11.46
CA PRO A 273 -8.36 -21.16 -11.93
C PRO A 273 -6.94 -21.25 -11.35
N LEU A 274 -6.51 -22.45 -10.99
CA LEU A 274 -5.20 -22.67 -10.34
C LEU A 274 -4.02 -22.29 -11.24
N GLU A 275 -4.22 -22.30 -12.54
CA GLU A 275 -3.22 -21.97 -13.57
C GLU A 275 -2.71 -20.53 -13.47
N ILE A 276 -3.52 -19.61 -12.94
CA ILE A 276 -3.10 -18.21 -12.75
C ILE A 276 -2.07 -18.03 -11.63
N PHE A 277 -1.91 -19.05 -10.76
CA PHE A 277 -0.95 -19.04 -9.66
C PHE A 277 0.37 -19.74 -10.02
N PRO A 278 1.49 -19.39 -9.36
CA PRO A 278 2.76 -20.09 -9.54
C PRO A 278 2.62 -21.58 -9.27
N ALA A 279 3.20 -22.41 -10.13
CA ALA A 279 3.08 -23.88 -10.06
C ALA A 279 3.38 -24.46 -8.66
N ALA A 280 4.39 -23.92 -7.97
CA ALA A 280 4.78 -24.36 -6.63
C ALA A 280 3.73 -24.11 -5.53
N GLN A 281 2.68 -23.33 -5.81
CA GLN A 281 1.63 -22.98 -4.83
C GLN A 281 0.29 -23.65 -5.15
N ARG A 282 0.15 -24.27 -6.32
CA ARG A 282 -1.15 -24.77 -6.80
C ARG A 282 -1.71 -25.89 -5.92
N SER A 283 -0.89 -26.83 -5.48
CA SER A 283 -1.33 -27.93 -4.62
C SER A 283 -1.86 -27.45 -3.27
N GLU A 284 -1.21 -26.45 -2.66
CA GLU A 284 -1.67 -25.84 -1.41
C GLU A 284 -2.99 -25.07 -1.62
N LEU A 285 -3.10 -24.31 -2.71
CA LEU A 285 -4.31 -23.58 -3.06
C LEU A 285 -5.46 -24.51 -3.42
N GLU A 286 -5.21 -25.60 -4.12
CA GLU A 286 -6.21 -26.63 -4.43
C GLU A 286 -6.79 -27.24 -3.16
N ALA A 287 -5.93 -27.60 -2.20
CA ALA A 287 -6.37 -28.11 -0.90
C ALA A 287 -7.19 -27.05 -0.13
N LEU A 288 -6.76 -25.79 -0.16
CA LEU A 288 -7.49 -24.68 0.45
C LEU A 288 -8.86 -24.49 -0.21
N PHE A 289 -8.93 -24.39 -1.53
CA PHE A 289 -10.18 -24.20 -2.27
C PHE A 289 -11.17 -25.35 -2.04
N SER A 290 -10.66 -26.60 -1.98
CA SER A 290 -11.50 -27.77 -1.71
C SER A 290 -12.06 -27.79 -0.27
N SER A 291 -11.39 -27.11 0.67
CA SER A 291 -11.82 -27.02 2.07
C SER A 291 -12.69 -25.80 2.37
N MET A 292 -12.76 -24.82 1.45
CA MET A 292 -13.54 -23.62 1.66
C MET A 292 -15.04 -23.91 1.62
N PRO A 293 -15.82 -23.46 2.61
CA PRO A 293 -17.25 -23.51 2.51
C PRO A 293 -17.71 -22.58 1.38
N LEU A 294 -18.22 -23.15 0.30
CA LEU A 294 -18.83 -22.36 -0.78
C LEU A 294 -20.09 -21.68 -0.23
N MET A 295 -20.20 -20.38 -0.44
CA MET A 295 -21.41 -19.63 -0.15
C MET A 295 -22.55 -20.17 -1.01
N ARG A 296 -23.73 -20.44 -0.41
CA ARG A 296 -24.94 -20.86 -1.14
C ARG A 296 -25.42 -19.73 -2.05
N GLU A 297 -26.26 -20.05 -3.02
CA GLU A 297 -26.89 -19.07 -3.92
C GLU A 297 -27.68 -17.97 -3.17
N ASP A 298 -28.19 -18.27 -2.00
CA ASP A 298 -28.90 -17.34 -1.11
C ASP A 298 -27.96 -16.43 -0.30
N GLY A 299 -26.65 -16.56 -0.47
CA GLY A 299 -25.64 -15.78 0.24
C GLY A 299 -25.29 -16.31 1.65
N THR A 300 -25.82 -17.46 2.06
CA THR A 300 -25.51 -18.08 3.35
C THR A 300 -24.31 -19.03 3.28
N LEU A 301 -23.56 -19.15 4.37
CA LEU A 301 -22.49 -20.16 4.50
C LEU A 301 -23.07 -21.51 4.95
N PRO A 302 -22.55 -22.65 4.45
CA PRO A 302 -22.90 -23.96 5.00
C PRO A 302 -22.62 -24.01 6.49
N GLY A 303 -23.64 -24.35 7.29
CA GLY A 303 -23.54 -24.43 8.75
C GLY A 303 -23.94 -23.18 9.53
N SER A 304 -24.36 -22.10 8.86
CA SER A 304 -24.94 -20.92 9.53
C SER A 304 -26.37 -21.15 10.08
N ASP A 305 -26.96 -22.30 9.80
CA ASP A 305 -28.31 -22.69 10.26
C ASP A 305 -28.37 -23.09 11.77
N ARG A 306 -27.24 -22.89 12.51
CA ARG A 306 -27.15 -23.18 13.95
C ARG A 306 -26.90 -21.89 14.73
N ALA A 307 -27.88 -20.99 14.75
CA ALA A 307 -27.96 -19.90 15.72
C ALA A 307 -29.39 -19.81 16.27
#